data_0806bb91be236c3605acb824598ee90c
#
_entry.id   0806bb91be236c3605acb824598ee90c
#
_cell.length_a   1.000
_cell.length_b   1.000
_cell.length_c   1.000
_cell.angle_alpha   90.00
_cell.angle_beta   90.00
_cell.angle_gamma   90.00
#
_symmetry.space_group_name_H-M   'P 1'
#
loop_
_entity.id
_entity.type
_entity.pdbx_description
1 polymer ?
#
loop_
_entity_poly.entity_id
_entity_poly.type
_entity_poly.pdbx_seq_one_letter_code
_entity_poly.pdbx_strand_id
1 'polypeptide(L)'
;LRTRPAKSAKKYASVWTPEGSPLAVHTKRQAVLLAKILKERNIKVAYAMRYGQPSIAEGLRSLAGCEVTVLPLYPQYSRSTAESVRDMLGSKVKMIESFHDHPAYIAAQVALIQRHWAAHGKAKLVMSFHGLPQKSVDEGDPYQAQCLATAKVLAGSLRLAPANYQVTFQSRFGAA
;
A
#
# COMPACT_ATOMS: atom_id res chain seq x y z
N LEU A 1 28.16 8.56 3.01
CA LEU A 1 27.19 7.44 2.82
C LEU A 1 27.28 6.34 3.89
N ARG A 2 28.37 6.21 4.67
CA ARG A 2 28.55 5.13 5.67
C ARG A 2 27.71 5.26 6.96
N THR A 3 27.20 6.43 7.32
CA THR A 3 26.47 6.65 8.59
C THR A 3 24.94 6.57 8.47
N ARG A 4 24.38 6.72 7.27
CA ARG A 4 22.92 6.66 7.05
C ARG A 4 22.30 5.29 7.39
N PRO A 5 22.90 4.12 7.01
CA PRO A 5 22.31 2.83 7.30
C PRO A 5 22.13 2.55 8.79
N ALA A 6 23.11 2.90 9.63
CA ALA A 6 23.05 2.66 11.07
C ALA A 6 21.97 3.52 11.77
N LYS A 7 21.80 4.79 11.37
CA LYS A 7 20.74 5.67 11.90
C LYS A 7 19.35 5.17 11.48
N SER A 8 19.20 4.73 10.24
CA SER A 8 17.94 4.17 9.74
C SER A 8 17.62 2.84 10.45
N ALA A 9 18.60 1.95 10.61
CA ALA A 9 18.41 0.69 11.30
C ALA A 9 17.91 0.88 12.75
N LYS A 10 18.44 1.87 13.50
CA LYS A 10 17.94 2.19 14.85
C LYS A 10 16.48 2.66 14.83
N LYS A 11 16.09 3.48 13.86
CA LYS A 11 14.69 3.94 13.71
C LYS A 11 13.76 2.77 13.35
N TYR A 12 14.18 1.87 12.48
CA TYR A 12 13.40 0.67 12.18
C TYR A 12 13.31 -0.27 13.38
N ALA A 13 14.40 -0.49 14.09
CA ALA A 13 14.41 -1.32 15.29
C ALA A 13 13.45 -0.82 16.38
N SER A 14 13.26 0.50 16.51
CA SER A 14 12.34 1.07 17.52
C SER A 14 10.84 0.82 17.23
N VAL A 15 10.48 0.44 16.01
CA VAL A 15 9.09 0.13 15.64
C VAL A 15 8.85 -1.37 15.43
N TRP A 16 9.87 -2.21 15.52
CA TRP A 16 9.74 -3.65 15.41
C TRP A 16 9.11 -4.24 16.67
N THR A 17 8.25 -5.23 16.46
CA THR A 17 7.63 -6.01 17.53
C THR A 17 8.40 -7.32 17.73
N PRO A 18 8.13 -8.08 18.82
CA PRO A 18 8.67 -9.44 18.97
C PRO A 18 8.31 -10.37 17.80
N GLU A 19 7.22 -10.08 17.08
CA GLU A 19 6.77 -10.86 15.92
C GLU A 19 7.46 -10.46 14.62
N GLY A 20 8.22 -9.36 14.61
CA GLY A 20 8.92 -8.84 13.44
C GLY A 20 8.56 -7.41 13.07
N SER A 21 8.88 -7.03 11.83
CA SER A 21 8.51 -5.70 11.34
C SER A 21 6.99 -5.57 11.18
N PRO A 22 6.38 -4.43 11.53
CA PRO A 22 4.94 -4.21 11.35
C PRO A 22 4.46 -4.52 9.93
N LEU A 23 5.24 -4.15 8.92
CA LEU A 23 4.92 -4.44 7.52
C LEU A 23 4.78 -5.95 7.27
N ALA A 24 5.75 -6.77 7.70
CA ALA A 24 5.71 -8.22 7.52
C ALA A 24 4.54 -8.86 8.30
N VAL A 25 4.36 -8.46 9.56
CA VAL A 25 3.29 -8.96 10.45
C VAL A 25 1.92 -8.66 9.84
N HIS A 26 1.68 -7.42 9.42
CA HIS A 26 0.38 -7.04 8.84
C HIS A 26 0.15 -7.67 7.48
N THR A 27 1.16 -7.76 6.60
CA THR A 27 1.02 -8.44 5.30
C THR A 27 0.65 -9.91 5.49
N LYS A 28 1.34 -10.62 6.38
CA LYS A 28 1.01 -12.02 6.72
C LYS A 28 -0.41 -12.14 7.25
N ARG A 29 -0.81 -11.27 8.17
CA ARG A 29 -2.17 -11.27 8.75
C ARG A 29 -3.25 -11.04 7.70
N GLN A 30 -3.05 -10.10 6.80
CA GLN A 30 -3.98 -9.84 5.68
C GLN A 30 -4.10 -11.06 4.77
N ALA A 31 -2.99 -11.72 4.42
CA ALA A 31 -3.02 -12.94 3.61
C ALA A 31 -3.78 -14.08 4.30
N VAL A 32 -3.58 -14.28 5.61
CA VAL A 32 -4.32 -15.30 6.38
C VAL A 32 -5.82 -15.01 6.40
N LEU A 33 -6.21 -13.76 6.60
CA LEU A 33 -7.63 -13.38 6.60
C LEU A 33 -8.25 -13.54 5.22
N LEU A 34 -7.54 -13.13 4.17
CA LEU A 34 -7.99 -13.28 2.79
C LEU A 34 -8.13 -14.76 2.41
N ALA A 35 -7.18 -15.60 2.81
CA ALA A 35 -7.24 -17.05 2.57
C ALA A 35 -8.48 -17.68 3.19
N LYS A 36 -8.90 -17.25 4.39
CA LYS A 36 -10.13 -17.72 5.02
C LYS A 36 -11.38 -17.35 4.21
N ILE A 37 -11.44 -16.11 3.71
CA ILE A 37 -12.58 -15.60 2.92
C ILE A 37 -12.67 -16.33 1.56
N LEU A 38 -11.51 -16.60 0.94
CA LEU A 38 -11.44 -17.17 -0.40
C LEU A 38 -11.45 -18.71 -0.43
N LYS A 39 -11.42 -19.37 0.73
CA LYS A 39 -11.37 -20.83 0.84
C LYS A 39 -12.50 -21.51 0.07
N GLU A 40 -13.72 -21.02 0.20
CA GLU A 40 -14.91 -21.60 -0.46
C GLU A 40 -14.89 -21.42 -1.99
N ARG A 41 -14.09 -20.50 -2.48
CA ARG A 41 -13.88 -20.26 -3.92
C ARG A 41 -12.73 -21.08 -4.51
N ASN A 42 -12.13 -21.97 -3.72
CA ASN A 42 -10.94 -22.76 -4.09
C ASN A 42 -9.75 -21.90 -4.55
N ILE A 43 -9.60 -20.69 -3.97
CA ILE A 43 -8.50 -19.78 -4.27
C ILE A 43 -7.45 -19.91 -3.17
N LYS A 44 -6.24 -20.28 -3.56
CA LYS A 44 -5.07 -20.29 -2.68
C LYS A 44 -4.50 -18.88 -2.55
N VAL A 45 -4.10 -18.51 -1.34
CA VAL A 45 -3.47 -17.21 -1.07
C VAL A 45 -2.09 -17.45 -0.47
N ALA A 46 -1.09 -16.80 -1.04
CA ALA A 46 0.26 -16.69 -0.48
C ALA A 46 0.62 -15.20 -0.35
N TYR A 47 1.57 -14.88 0.52
CA TYR A 47 2.14 -13.53 0.58
C TYR A 47 3.62 -13.58 0.28
N ALA A 48 4.14 -12.47 -0.21
CA ALA A 48 5.55 -12.29 -0.47
C ALA A 48 5.95 -10.84 -0.21
N MET A 49 7.23 -10.62 0.04
CA MET A 49 7.80 -9.31 0.27
C MET A 49 8.66 -8.91 -0.93
N ARG A 50 8.54 -7.64 -1.39
CA ARG A 50 9.43 -7.12 -2.43
C ARG A 50 10.89 -7.10 -1.95
N TYR A 51 11.07 -6.76 -0.67
CA TYR A 51 12.35 -6.77 0.04
C TYR A 51 12.18 -7.56 1.33
N GLY A 52 12.85 -8.69 1.47
CA GLY A 52 12.75 -9.57 2.64
C GLY A 52 12.16 -10.94 2.34
N GLN A 53 11.66 -11.61 3.37
CA GLN A 53 11.16 -12.98 3.28
C GLN A 53 9.69 -13.09 3.70
N PRO A 54 8.92 -14.03 3.08
CA PRO A 54 9.29 -14.80 1.88
C PRO A 54 9.43 -13.90 0.65
N SER A 55 10.37 -14.21 -0.22
CA SER A 55 10.57 -13.48 -1.47
C SER A 55 9.44 -13.72 -2.47
N ILE A 56 9.31 -12.85 -3.50
CA ILE A 56 8.34 -13.03 -4.59
C ILE A 56 8.53 -14.40 -5.27
N ALA A 57 9.78 -14.79 -5.52
CA ALA A 57 10.08 -16.09 -6.13
C ALA A 57 9.62 -17.27 -5.27
N GLU A 58 9.75 -17.20 -3.94
CA GLU A 58 9.25 -18.22 -3.01
C GLU A 58 7.73 -18.25 -2.99
N GLY A 59 7.08 -17.08 -2.96
CA GLY A 59 5.63 -16.97 -3.06
C GLY A 59 5.09 -17.62 -4.33
N LEU A 60 5.69 -17.34 -5.48
CA LEU A 60 5.31 -17.94 -6.75
C LEU A 60 5.54 -19.47 -6.76
N ARG A 61 6.66 -19.96 -6.21
CA ARG A 61 6.91 -21.40 -6.09
C ARG A 61 5.87 -22.11 -5.23
N SER A 62 5.39 -21.49 -4.16
CA SER A 62 4.36 -22.06 -3.30
C SER A 62 3.00 -22.23 -3.98
N LEU A 63 2.80 -21.55 -5.11
CA LEU A 63 1.61 -21.59 -5.96
C LEU A 63 1.87 -22.29 -7.30
N ALA A 64 2.91 -23.11 -7.40
CA ALA A 64 3.23 -23.83 -8.63
C ALA A 64 2.02 -24.64 -9.12
N GLY A 65 1.77 -24.61 -10.43
CA GLY A 65 0.61 -25.27 -11.06
C GLY A 65 -0.71 -24.51 -10.96
N CYS A 66 -0.72 -23.31 -10.33
CA CYS A 66 -1.89 -22.45 -10.29
C CYS A 66 -1.78 -21.30 -11.30
N GLU A 67 -2.91 -20.79 -11.79
CA GLU A 67 -2.96 -19.48 -12.41
C GLU A 67 -2.82 -18.43 -11.31
N VAL A 68 -1.78 -17.60 -11.40
CA VAL A 68 -1.44 -16.65 -10.33
C VAL A 68 -1.80 -15.23 -10.73
N THR A 69 -2.51 -14.54 -9.83
CA THR A 69 -2.70 -13.08 -9.88
C THR A 69 -1.98 -12.45 -8.69
N VAL A 70 -1.10 -11.50 -8.96
CA VAL A 70 -0.37 -10.75 -7.93
C VAL A 70 -1.08 -9.43 -7.65
N LEU A 71 -1.34 -9.16 -6.38
CA LEU A 71 -1.88 -7.90 -5.88
C LEU A 71 -0.81 -7.21 -5.02
N PRO A 72 -0.03 -6.27 -5.56
CA PRO A 72 0.82 -5.42 -4.74
C PRO A 72 -0.06 -4.57 -3.80
N LEU A 73 0.30 -4.52 -2.51
CA LEU A 73 -0.49 -3.77 -1.52
C LEU A 73 -0.19 -2.26 -1.57
N TYR A 74 -0.06 -1.73 -2.78
CA TYR A 74 0.06 -0.32 -3.09
C TYR A 74 -1.19 0.10 -3.86
N PRO A 75 -2.15 0.83 -3.24
CA PRO A 75 -3.37 1.24 -3.94
C PRO A 75 -3.08 2.10 -5.16
N GLN A 76 -2.11 3.00 -5.05
CA GLN A 76 -1.65 3.86 -6.14
C GLN A 76 -0.44 3.22 -6.83
N TYR A 77 -0.45 3.26 -8.16
CA TYR A 77 0.70 2.84 -8.96
C TYR A 77 1.84 3.85 -8.85
N SER A 78 3.06 3.34 -8.78
CA SER A 78 4.29 4.09 -8.98
C SER A 78 5.36 3.19 -9.57
N ARG A 79 6.26 3.76 -10.37
CA ARG A 79 7.44 3.04 -10.89
C ARG A 79 8.32 2.51 -9.77
N SER A 80 8.42 3.23 -8.67
CA SER A 80 9.24 2.81 -7.52
C SER A 80 8.60 1.69 -6.68
N THR A 81 7.31 1.41 -6.84
CA THR A 81 6.56 0.40 -6.06
C THR A 81 5.97 -0.69 -6.94
N ALA A 82 4.81 -0.48 -7.52
CA ALA A 82 4.11 -1.50 -8.31
C ALA A 82 4.92 -1.99 -9.50
N GLU A 83 5.58 -1.08 -10.26
CA GLU A 83 6.43 -1.47 -11.38
C GLU A 83 7.63 -2.30 -10.91
N SER A 84 8.24 -1.96 -9.79
CA SER A 84 9.34 -2.75 -9.23
C SER A 84 8.94 -4.18 -8.85
N VAL A 85 7.66 -4.41 -8.54
CA VAL A 85 7.11 -5.77 -8.38
C VAL A 85 6.92 -6.42 -9.75
N ARG A 86 6.39 -5.69 -10.73
CA ARG A 86 6.21 -6.18 -12.11
C ARG A 86 7.53 -6.72 -12.69
N ASP A 87 8.64 -6.02 -12.47
CA ASP A 87 9.97 -6.42 -12.93
C ASP A 87 10.44 -7.78 -12.39
N MET A 88 9.85 -8.21 -11.26
CA MET A 88 10.17 -9.52 -10.64
C MET A 88 9.24 -10.64 -11.12
N LEU A 89 8.22 -10.31 -11.91
CA LEU A 89 7.22 -11.27 -12.37
C LEU A 89 7.53 -11.69 -13.80
N GLY A 90 7.34 -12.98 -14.10
CA GLY A 90 7.35 -13.45 -15.48
C GLY A 90 6.16 -12.88 -16.28
N SER A 91 6.31 -12.81 -17.60
CA SER A 91 5.30 -12.21 -18.50
C SER A 91 3.91 -12.86 -18.44
N LYS A 92 3.83 -14.10 -17.97
CA LYS A 92 2.57 -14.86 -17.82
C LYS A 92 1.83 -14.59 -16.50
N VAL A 93 2.44 -13.88 -15.55
CA VAL A 93 1.84 -13.62 -14.25
C VAL A 93 0.97 -12.36 -14.34
N LYS A 94 -0.32 -12.50 -14.04
CA LYS A 94 -1.24 -11.36 -13.95
C LYS A 94 -0.91 -10.50 -12.73
N MET A 95 -1.02 -9.20 -12.86
CA MET A 95 -0.84 -8.26 -11.76
C MET A 95 -1.93 -7.19 -11.78
N ILE A 96 -2.48 -6.89 -10.62
CA ILE A 96 -3.35 -5.72 -10.42
C ILE A 96 -2.43 -4.53 -10.14
N GLU A 97 -2.35 -3.61 -11.08
CA GLU A 97 -1.38 -2.51 -11.04
C GLU A 97 -1.75 -1.40 -10.06
N SER A 98 -3.04 -1.11 -9.96
CA SER A 98 -3.57 -0.14 -8.99
C SER A 98 -5.03 -0.45 -8.64
N PHE A 99 -5.47 0.04 -7.49
CA PHE A 99 -6.84 -0.03 -7.03
C PHE A 99 -7.22 1.21 -6.22
N HIS A 100 -6.58 2.33 -6.52
CA HIS A 100 -6.60 3.59 -5.78
C HIS A 100 -7.99 4.24 -5.67
N ASP A 101 -8.89 3.96 -6.61
CA ASP A 101 -10.27 4.44 -6.68
C ASP A 101 -11.31 3.31 -6.67
N HIS A 102 -10.85 2.06 -6.48
CA HIS A 102 -11.75 0.90 -6.48
C HIS A 102 -12.83 1.06 -5.40
N PRO A 103 -14.12 0.89 -5.74
CA PRO A 103 -15.23 1.16 -4.81
C PRO A 103 -15.12 0.43 -3.47
N ALA A 104 -14.70 -0.85 -3.46
CA ALA A 104 -14.55 -1.62 -2.23
C ALA A 104 -13.39 -1.09 -1.37
N TYR A 105 -12.29 -0.62 -1.97
CA TYR A 105 -11.19 0.01 -1.26
C TYR A 105 -11.64 1.31 -0.60
N ILE A 106 -12.32 2.16 -1.35
CA ILE A 106 -12.86 3.43 -0.84
C ILE A 106 -13.88 3.17 0.29
N ALA A 107 -14.80 2.22 0.10
CA ALA A 107 -15.78 1.86 1.13
C ALA A 107 -15.12 1.38 2.43
N ALA A 108 -14.07 0.59 2.35
CA ALA A 108 -13.31 0.14 3.51
C ALA A 108 -12.63 1.32 4.25
N GLN A 109 -12.05 2.28 3.52
CA GLN A 109 -11.47 3.49 4.12
C GLN A 109 -12.56 4.37 4.77
N VAL A 110 -13.69 4.57 4.11
CA VAL A 110 -14.84 5.31 4.66
C VAL A 110 -15.31 4.68 5.97
N ALA A 111 -15.52 3.36 5.98
CA ALA A 111 -15.97 2.65 7.18
C ALA A 111 -14.98 2.78 8.35
N LEU A 112 -13.68 2.71 8.06
CA LEU A 112 -12.63 2.89 9.07
C LEU A 112 -12.67 4.31 9.67
N ILE A 113 -12.75 5.33 8.83
CA ILE A 113 -12.80 6.74 9.26
C ILE A 113 -14.07 7.02 10.05
N GLN A 114 -15.23 6.57 9.57
CA GLN A 114 -16.51 6.77 10.26
C GLN A 114 -16.52 6.08 11.62
N ARG A 115 -15.97 4.87 11.73
CA ARG A 115 -15.84 4.18 13.01
C ARG A 115 -14.96 4.95 14.00
N HIS A 116 -13.84 5.50 13.51
CA HIS A 116 -12.97 6.34 14.33
C HIS A 116 -13.69 7.61 14.82
N TRP A 117 -14.38 8.30 13.93
CA TRP A 117 -15.15 9.50 14.29
C TRP A 117 -16.30 9.23 15.24
N ALA A 118 -16.97 8.08 15.11
CA ALA A 118 -18.02 7.67 16.05
C ALA A 118 -17.49 7.50 17.49
N ALA A 119 -16.26 7.00 17.62
CA ALA A 119 -15.63 6.77 18.92
C ALA A 119 -14.97 8.02 19.54
N HIS A 120 -14.47 8.96 18.71
CA HIS A 120 -13.60 10.05 19.15
C HIS A 120 -14.09 11.45 18.77
N GLY A 121 -15.23 11.55 18.09
CA GLY A 121 -15.72 12.81 17.53
C GLY A 121 -15.16 13.11 16.14
N LYS A 122 -15.96 13.85 15.35
CA LYS A 122 -15.60 14.22 13.98
C LYS A 122 -14.53 15.33 14.01
N ALA A 123 -13.41 15.10 13.34
CA ALA A 123 -12.33 16.05 13.19
C ALA A 123 -11.99 16.27 11.72
N LYS A 124 -11.17 17.30 11.43
CA LYS A 124 -10.61 17.53 10.08
C LYS A 124 -9.79 16.32 9.64
N LEU A 125 -10.07 15.82 8.44
CA LEU A 125 -9.36 14.68 7.87
C LEU A 125 -8.07 15.14 7.18
N VAL A 126 -6.92 14.65 7.63
CA VAL A 126 -5.65 14.81 6.92
C VAL A 126 -5.32 13.51 6.22
N MET A 127 -5.26 13.54 4.88
CA MET A 127 -4.85 12.43 4.04
C MET A 127 -3.38 12.62 3.68
N SER A 128 -2.50 11.82 4.30
CA SER A 128 -1.05 11.93 4.15
C SER A 128 -0.52 10.81 3.26
N PHE A 129 -0.05 11.16 2.08
CA PHE A 129 0.60 10.23 1.15
C PHE A 129 2.13 10.36 1.23
N HIS A 130 2.83 9.35 0.71
CA HIS A 130 4.27 9.45 0.57
C HIS A 130 4.61 10.36 -0.62
N GLY A 131 5.60 11.25 -0.48
CA GLY A 131 6.05 12.10 -1.58
C GLY A 131 6.87 11.32 -2.61
N LEU A 132 6.89 11.82 -3.85
CA LEU A 132 7.83 11.42 -4.88
C LEU A 132 8.74 12.60 -5.25
N PRO A 133 9.95 12.33 -5.78
CA PRO A 133 10.75 13.37 -6.41
C PRO A 133 9.94 14.04 -7.53
N GLN A 134 10.00 15.37 -7.63
CA GLN A 134 9.30 16.12 -8.68
C GLN A 134 9.64 15.59 -10.07
N LYS A 135 10.92 15.28 -10.31
CA LYS A 135 11.37 14.66 -11.55
C LYS A 135 10.56 13.43 -11.96
N SER A 136 10.22 12.54 -11.01
CA SER A 136 9.42 11.35 -11.32
C SER A 136 8.01 11.72 -11.79
N VAL A 137 7.42 12.74 -11.20
CA VAL A 137 6.09 13.26 -11.60
C VAL A 137 6.17 13.87 -13.00
N ASP A 138 7.20 14.67 -13.26
CA ASP A 138 7.43 15.34 -14.55
C ASP A 138 7.69 14.29 -15.67
N GLU A 139 8.30 13.17 -15.35
CA GLU A 139 8.52 12.02 -16.22
C GLU A 139 7.28 11.12 -16.38
N GLY A 140 6.13 11.51 -15.80
CA GLY A 140 4.85 10.87 -16.01
C GLY A 140 4.55 9.70 -15.06
N ASP A 141 5.17 9.62 -13.87
CA ASP A 141 4.71 8.68 -12.83
C ASP A 141 3.31 9.08 -12.35
N PRO A 142 2.28 8.21 -12.47
CA PRO A 142 0.89 8.58 -12.18
C PRO A 142 0.57 8.66 -10.68
N TYR A 143 1.50 8.34 -9.80
CA TYR A 143 1.27 8.20 -8.37
C TYR A 143 0.60 9.42 -7.74
N GLN A 144 1.11 10.62 -8.00
CA GLN A 144 0.55 11.85 -7.42
C GLN A 144 -0.90 12.06 -7.88
N ALA A 145 -1.18 11.88 -9.17
CA ALA A 145 -2.52 12.02 -9.71
C ALA A 145 -3.48 10.98 -9.09
N GLN A 146 -3.03 9.75 -8.91
CA GLN A 146 -3.82 8.70 -8.27
C GLN A 146 -4.05 8.94 -6.78
N CYS A 147 -3.08 9.52 -6.05
CA CYS A 147 -3.28 9.96 -4.67
C CYS A 147 -4.37 11.04 -4.56
N LEU A 148 -4.31 12.03 -5.44
CA LEU A 148 -5.31 13.11 -5.49
C LEU A 148 -6.69 12.56 -5.88
N ALA A 149 -6.77 11.62 -6.81
CA ALA A 149 -8.01 10.92 -7.18
C ALA A 149 -8.60 10.16 -5.98
N THR A 150 -7.78 9.35 -5.27
CA THR A 150 -8.20 8.67 -4.03
C THR A 150 -8.77 9.67 -3.03
N ALA A 151 -8.05 10.76 -2.78
CA ALA A 151 -8.48 11.78 -1.81
C ALA A 151 -9.80 12.45 -2.20
N LYS A 152 -9.98 12.75 -3.48
CA LYS A 152 -11.21 13.34 -4.01
C LYS A 152 -12.40 12.41 -3.83
N VAL A 153 -12.26 11.13 -4.22
CA VAL A 153 -13.34 10.14 -4.10
C VAL A 153 -13.68 9.89 -2.63
N LEU A 154 -12.67 9.79 -1.76
CA LEU A 154 -12.85 9.57 -0.33
C LEU A 154 -13.56 10.76 0.35
N ALA A 155 -13.13 12.00 0.04
CA ALA A 155 -13.78 13.22 0.56
C ALA A 155 -15.24 13.31 0.09
N GLY A 156 -15.53 12.99 -1.16
CA GLY A 156 -16.89 12.95 -1.70
C GLY A 156 -17.76 11.89 -1.01
N SER A 157 -17.24 10.68 -0.81
CA SER A 157 -17.94 9.59 -0.12
C SER A 157 -18.25 9.92 1.34
N LEU A 158 -17.39 10.70 2.00
CA LEU A 158 -17.58 11.19 3.36
C LEU A 158 -18.37 12.50 3.43
N ARG A 159 -18.78 13.05 2.29
CA ARG A 159 -19.49 14.34 2.16
C ARG A 159 -18.76 15.48 2.89
N LEU A 160 -17.45 15.58 2.67
CA LEU A 160 -16.62 16.61 3.29
C LEU A 160 -16.58 17.89 2.45
N ALA A 161 -16.83 19.02 3.08
CA ALA A 161 -16.51 20.32 2.47
C ALA A 161 -14.99 20.50 2.38
N PRO A 162 -14.47 21.31 1.44
CA PRO A 162 -13.02 21.53 1.26
C PRO A 162 -12.28 21.97 2.52
N ALA A 163 -12.92 22.71 3.41
CA ALA A 163 -12.34 23.14 4.69
C ALA A 163 -12.14 21.99 5.69
N ASN A 164 -12.84 20.87 5.52
CA ASN A 164 -12.86 19.75 6.48
C ASN A 164 -11.90 18.62 6.14
N TYR A 165 -11.12 18.76 5.07
CA TYR A 165 -10.04 17.83 4.77
C TYR A 165 -8.81 18.53 4.19
N GLN A 166 -7.70 17.82 4.20
CA GLN A 166 -6.44 18.28 3.61
C GLN A 166 -5.66 17.10 3.05
N VAL A 167 -5.09 17.29 1.87
CA VAL A 167 -4.15 16.33 1.28
C VAL A 167 -2.74 16.83 1.49
N THR A 168 -1.87 15.93 1.95
CA THR A 168 -0.46 16.23 2.21
C THR A 168 0.43 15.11 1.66
N PHE A 169 1.66 15.46 1.33
CA PHE A 169 2.69 14.50 0.94
C PHE A 169 3.83 14.60 1.95
N GLN A 170 4.17 13.47 2.57
CA GLN A 170 5.27 13.36 3.52
C GLN A 170 6.54 12.83 2.84
N SER A 171 7.66 12.93 3.51
CA SER A 171 9.01 12.59 3.02
C SER A 171 9.54 13.60 2.02
N ARG A 172 10.65 14.21 2.43
CA ARG A 172 11.31 15.25 1.64
C ARG A 172 12.45 14.62 0.85
N PHE A 173 12.46 14.87 -0.45
CA PHE A 173 13.56 14.49 -1.34
C PHE A 173 14.35 15.73 -1.73
N GLY A 174 15.66 15.70 -1.46
CA GLY A 174 16.57 16.79 -1.80
C GLY A 174 16.85 17.78 -0.65
N ALA A 175 17.65 18.79 -0.95
CA ALA A 175 17.87 19.92 -0.06
C ALA A 175 16.62 20.81 -0.01
N ALA A 176 16.40 21.43 1.13
CA ALA A 176 15.34 22.41 1.28
C ALA A 176 15.71 23.68 0.56
#